data_8cdddd175eacb12dcd72bf17113ff637
#
_entry.id   8cdddd175eacb12dcd72bf17113ff637
#
_cell.length_a   1.000
_cell.length_b   1.000
_cell.length_c   1.000
_cell.angle_alpha   90.00
_cell.angle_beta   90.00
_cell.angle_gamma   90.00
#
_symmetry.space_group_name_H-M   'P 1'
#
loop_
_entity.id
_entity.type
_entity.pdbx_description
1 polymer ?
#
loop_
_entity_poly.entity_id
_entity_poly.type
_entity_poly.pdbx_seq_one_letter_code
_entity_poly.pdbx_strand_id
1 'polypeptide(L)'
;MSVYVPTEYIPQSCESLPHYLAKNLPPTISLGGLPETWQIQEVGDGNLNLVFIVAGTEKTIVVKQSLPYVRAAGESWQLSLVRTYFEYHALLEERKFACQYVPDIYFYDEEMSLFAMEYLDKHIILRNNLISGKKFLHLAEDIGIFLADTLFHTSDIGMDSKEKKELVSRFSNNHELCKITEDLIFTEPYFNSERNSWTSPQLDHDIHAVWQDQAMIQTAMQYKFKFMSESQALLHGDLHSGSIMVTPDSTKVIDPEFSFMGPMAFDIGNYVGNLFMAYFAQPALRENKEQCTDYQSWLFAQIETTWAVFERRFRQLWNEKTIGEAYPVTIYQQGVFSSSFLKAAQDDFFSNLFEETLVYAGLEINRRIIGFAGVADFKQISDPKLRADCEKQALKLARELIVNKHKYQNFSQIKRHIT
;
A
#
# COMPACT_ATOMS: atom_id res chain seq x y z
N MET A 1 -21.18 17.34 -6.08
CA MET A 1 -22.40 16.63 -5.61
C MET A 1 -22.22 16.40 -4.12
N SER A 2 -23.27 16.56 -3.32
CA SER A 2 -23.18 16.23 -1.88
C SER A 2 -23.00 14.72 -1.71
N VAL A 3 -22.09 14.32 -0.82
CA VAL A 3 -21.89 12.92 -0.46
C VAL A 3 -23.19 12.39 0.19
N TYR A 4 -23.59 11.18 -0.21
CA TYR A 4 -24.70 10.50 0.46
C TYR A 4 -24.28 10.11 1.89
N VAL A 5 -25.07 10.52 2.87
CA VAL A 5 -24.89 10.16 4.28
C VAL A 5 -26.16 9.42 4.71
N PRO A 6 -26.07 8.17 5.19
CA PRO A 6 -27.23 7.42 5.71
C PRO A 6 -27.94 8.17 6.84
N THR A 7 -29.24 7.98 6.97
CA THR A 7 -30.04 8.68 7.99
C THR A 7 -29.61 8.33 9.42
N GLU A 8 -29.17 7.10 9.63
CA GLU A 8 -28.73 6.58 10.93
C GLU A 8 -27.27 6.92 11.24
N TYR A 9 -26.51 7.47 10.26
CA TYR A 9 -25.09 7.77 10.43
C TYR A 9 -24.89 8.90 11.46
N ILE A 10 -24.10 8.61 12.48
CA ILE A 10 -23.68 9.56 13.52
C ILE A 10 -22.16 9.41 13.71
N PRO A 11 -21.35 10.48 13.52
CA PRO A 11 -19.96 10.46 13.88
C PRO A 11 -19.80 10.12 15.37
N GLN A 12 -18.97 9.11 15.66
CA GLN A 12 -18.73 8.70 17.04
C GLN A 12 -17.70 9.61 17.71
N SER A 13 -17.79 9.68 19.03
CA SER A 13 -16.86 10.37 19.91
C SER A 13 -16.40 9.44 21.02
N CYS A 14 -15.41 9.83 21.79
CA CYS A 14 -14.99 9.09 22.99
C CYS A 14 -16.14 8.89 23.99
N GLU A 15 -17.15 9.75 23.98
CA GLU A 15 -18.31 9.70 24.88
C GLU A 15 -19.42 8.78 24.36
N SER A 16 -19.72 8.83 23.04
CA SER A 16 -20.82 8.07 22.44
C SER A 16 -20.45 6.62 22.12
N LEU A 17 -19.19 6.38 21.74
CA LEU A 17 -18.71 5.08 21.25
C LEU A 17 -18.90 3.91 22.23
N PRO A 18 -18.67 4.04 23.58
CA PRO A 18 -18.90 2.94 24.49
C PRO A 18 -20.34 2.43 24.47
N HIS A 19 -21.32 3.31 24.51
CA HIS A 19 -22.74 2.95 24.48
C HIS A 19 -23.16 2.33 23.14
N TYR A 20 -22.61 2.84 22.05
CA TYR A 20 -22.84 2.28 20.72
C TYR A 20 -22.29 0.85 20.63
N LEU A 21 -21.04 0.62 21.05
CA LEU A 21 -20.40 -0.70 21.00
C LEU A 21 -21.10 -1.71 21.92
N ALA A 22 -21.48 -1.30 23.14
CA ALA A 22 -22.20 -2.17 24.07
C ALA A 22 -23.53 -2.73 23.50
N LYS A 23 -24.18 -1.96 22.64
CA LYS A 23 -25.43 -2.36 21.99
C LYS A 23 -25.22 -3.22 20.73
N ASN A 24 -24.13 -2.99 19.99
CA ASN A 24 -23.99 -3.48 18.61
C ASN A 24 -22.89 -4.52 18.44
N LEU A 25 -21.89 -4.62 19.36
CA LEU A 25 -20.87 -5.67 19.24
C LEU A 25 -21.50 -7.07 19.32
N PRO A 26 -21.02 -8.01 18.48
CA PRO A 26 -21.45 -9.40 18.57
C PRO A 26 -21.19 -9.96 19.98
N PRO A 27 -22.07 -10.83 20.53
CA PRO A 27 -21.90 -11.44 21.86
C PRO A 27 -20.60 -12.23 22.01
N THR A 28 -19.96 -12.63 20.91
CA THR A 28 -18.68 -13.34 20.88
C THR A 28 -17.48 -12.42 21.17
N ILE A 29 -17.69 -11.11 21.16
CA ILE A 29 -16.64 -10.11 21.42
C ILE A 29 -16.95 -9.41 22.73
N SER A 30 -16.32 -9.87 23.82
CA SER A 30 -16.38 -9.22 25.13
C SER A 30 -15.16 -8.32 25.31
N LEU A 31 -15.39 -7.07 25.68
CA LEU A 31 -14.32 -6.17 26.12
C LEU A 31 -14.07 -6.26 27.64
N GLY A 32 -15.02 -6.86 28.38
CA GLY A 32 -15.01 -6.94 29.84
C GLY A 32 -15.34 -5.60 30.52
N GLY A 33 -15.89 -5.67 31.71
CA GLY A 33 -16.34 -4.49 32.47
C GLY A 33 -17.64 -3.87 31.94
N LEU A 34 -18.05 -2.76 32.54
CA LEU A 34 -19.18 -1.97 32.07
C LEU A 34 -18.71 -0.94 31.03
N PRO A 35 -19.54 -0.59 30.02
CA PRO A 35 -19.17 0.36 28.95
C PRO A 35 -18.60 1.69 29.48
N GLU A 36 -19.14 2.17 30.60
CA GLU A 36 -18.71 3.41 31.25
C GLU A 36 -17.31 3.33 31.86
N THR A 37 -16.76 2.10 32.01
CA THR A 37 -15.41 1.87 32.51
C THR A 37 -14.37 1.68 31.43
N TRP A 38 -14.79 1.57 30.14
CA TRP A 38 -13.86 1.42 29.04
C TRP A 38 -13.05 2.69 28.82
N GLN A 39 -11.77 2.53 28.56
CA GLN A 39 -10.90 3.65 28.23
C GLN A 39 -10.89 3.83 26.71
N ILE A 40 -11.29 5.02 26.26
CA ILE A 40 -11.34 5.37 24.85
C ILE A 40 -10.28 6.41 24.56
N GLN A 41 -9.46 6.14 23.54
CA GLN A 41 -8.47 7.08 23.05
C GLN A 41 -8.67 7.26 21.53
N GLU A 42 -8.92 8.48 21.11
CA GLU A 42 -8.89 8.81 19.67
C GLU A 42 -7.45 8.93 19.19
N VAL A 43 -7.11 8.25 18.09
CA VAL A 43 -5.80 8.35 17.42
C VAL A 43 -5.82 9.54 16.46
N GLY A 44 -5.02 10.57 16.77
CA GLY A 44 -5.04 11.85 16.06
C GLY A 44 -4.45 11.85 14.65
N ASP A 45 -3.69 10.82 14.28
CA ASP A 45 -2.93 10.76 13.02
C ASP A 45 -3.74 10.25 11.82
N GLY A 46 -5.02 9.95 11.97
CA GLY A 46 -5.90 9.51 10.87
C GLY A 46 -6.18 10.65 9.89
N ASN A 47 -5.66 10.57 8.67
CA ASN A 47 -5.85 11.59 7.64
C ASN A 47 -7.28 11.61 7.07
N LEU A 48 -7.95 10.46 7.02
CA LEU A 48 -9.24 10.28 6.37
C LEU A 48 -10.37 9.87 7.35
N ASN A 49 -10.08 9.09 8.37
CA ASN A 49 -11.05 8.42 9.23
C ASN A 49 -10.89 8.82 10.70
N LEU A 50 -11.97 8.62 11.49
CA LEU A 50 -11.88 8.54 12.93
C LEU A 50 -11.34 7.16 13.31
N VAL A 51 -10.36 7.12 14.19
CA VAL A 51 -9.75 5.89 14.71
C VAL A 51 -9.73 5.96 16.23
N PHE A 52 -10.34 4.97 16.87
CA PHE A 52 -10.41 4.87 18.33
C PHE A 52 -9.77 3.57 18.82
N ILE A 53 -8.95 3.67 19.87
CA ILE A 53 -8.53 2.53 20.67
C ILE A 53 -9.52 2.44 21.83
N VAL A 54 -10.18 1.28 21.97
CA VAL A 54 -11.18 1.01 23.00
C VAL A 54 -10.68 -0.12 23.88
N ALA A 55 -10.30 0.18 25.12
CA ALA A 55 -9.75 -0.76 26.07
C ALA A 55 -10.77 -1.08 27.17
N GLY A 56 -11.25 -2.33 27.17
CA GLY A 56 -11.97 -2.92 28.29
C GLY A 56 -11.04 -3.66 29.25
N THR A 57 -11.60 -4.39 30.23
CA THR A 57 -10.81 -5.15 31.20
C THR A 57 -10.28 -6.48 30.64
N GLU A 58 -10.89 -7.01 29.58
CA GLU A 58 -10.54 -8.30 28.97
C GLU A 58 -9.89 -8.15 27.62
N LYS A 59 -10.30 -7.17 26.85
CA LYS A 59 -9.86 -6.98 25.45
C LYS A 59 -9.78 -5.50 25.08
N THR A 60 -8.80 -5.19 24.25
CA THR A 60 -8.68 -3.90 23.55
C THR A 60 -8.94 -4.12 22.07
N ILE A 61 -9.68 -3.21 21.44
CA ILE A 61 -9.99 -3.22 20.00
C ILE A 61 -9.68 -1.86 19.40
N VAL A 62 -9.53 -1.82 18.07
CA VAL A 62 -9.53 -0.59 17.28
C VAL A 62 -10.87 -0.46 16.57
N VAL A 63 -11.44 0.72 16.60
CA VAL A 63 -12.65 1.07 15.85
C VAL A 63 -12.29 2.16 14.85
N LYS A 64 -12.59 1.92 13.57
CA LYS A 64 -12.47 2.91 12.50
C LYS A 64 -13.85 3.31 12.00
N GLN A 65 -14.04 4.61 11.80
CA GLN A 65 -15.26 5.17 11.22
C GLN A 65 -14.91 6.19 10.14
N SER A 66 -15.48 6.07 8.96
CA SER A 66 -15.33 7.05 7.89
C SER A 66 -16.07 8.34 8.21
N LEU A 67 -15.50 9.48 7.83
CA LEU A 67 -16.16 10.79 7.82
C LEU A 67 -16.58 11.16 6.39
N PRO A 68 -17.66 11.97 6.17
CA PRO A 68 -18.12 12.35 4.84
C PRO A 68 -17.19 13.39 4.17
N TYR A 69 -15.94 13.49 4.61
CA TYR A 69 -14.91 14.38 4.08
C TYR A 69 -13.51 13.88 4.45
N VAL A 70 -12.49 14.42 3.78
CA VAL A 70 -11.07 14.18 4.11
C VAL A 70 -10.72 14.94 5.39
N ARG A 71 -10.48 14.26 6.49
CA ARG A 71 -10.23 14.86 7.80
C ARG A 71 -9.09 15.89 7.77
N ALA A 72 -8.00 15.57 7.09
CA ALA A 72 -6.83 16.46 6.98
C ALA A 72 -7.08 17.74 6.16
N ALA A 73 -8.10 17.73 5.27
CA ALA A 73 -8.45 18.86 4.40
C ALA A 73 -9.74 19.58 4.83
N GLY A 74 -10.48 18.99 5.79
CA GLY A 74 -11.75 19.51 6.28
C GLY A 74 -12.93 19.30 5.31
N GLU A 75 -14.08 19.89 5.62
CA GLU A 75 -15.36 19.69 4.90
C GLU A 75 -15.34 20.14 3.43
N SER A 76 -14.35 20.94 3.03
CA SER A 76 -14.19 21.38 1.64
C SER A 76 -13.83 20.26 0.68
N TRP A 77 -13.24 19.16 1.17
CA TRP A 77 -12.94 17.97 0.39
C TRP A 77 -13.87 16.84 0.82
N GLN A 78 -15.04 16.79 0.22
CA GLN A 78 -16.01 15.74 0.48
C GLN A 78 -15.52 14.37 -0.03
N LEU A 79 -15.79 13.31 0.73
CA LEU A 79 -15.38 11.94 0.41
C LEU A 79 -16.44 10.95 0.91
N SER A 80 -16.80 9.99 0.08
CA SER A 80 -17.85 9.01 0.39
C SER A 80 -17.52 8.17 1.62
N LEU A 81 -18.55 7.86 2.39
CA LEU A 81 -18.48 6.95 3.54
C LEU A 81 -18.22 5.49 3.12
N VAL A 82 -18.51 5.14 1.86
CA VAL A 82 -18.40 3.76 1.33
C VAL A 82 -16.97 3.20 1.37
N ARG A 83 -15.95 4.03 1.57
CA ARG A 83 -14.56 3.55 1.70
C ARG A 83 -14.36 2.58 2.86
N THR A 84 -15.12 2.72 3.97
CA THR A 84 -15.12 1.73 5.07
C THR A 84 -15.57 0.35 4.59
N TYR A 85 -16.55 0.28 3.68
CA TYR A 85 -16.98 -0.96 3.05
C TYR A 85 -15.81 -1.63 2.31
N PHE A 86 -15.06 -0.86 1.52
CA PHE A 86 -13.94 -1.41 0.75
C PHE A 86 -12.80 -1.86 1.66
N GLU A 87 -12.43 -1.08 2.67
CA GLU A 87 -11.42 -1.47 3.65
C GLU A 87 -11.80 -2.76 4.38
N TYR A 88 -13.02 -2.82 4.91
CA TYR A 88 -13.54 -4.01 5.59
C TYR A 88 -13.51 -5.25 4.70
N HIS A 89 -14.04 -5.13 3.48
CA HIS A 89 -14.10 -6.27 2.55
C HIS A 89 -12.73 -6.67 2.02
N ALA A 90 -11.81 -5.73 1.82
CA ALA A 90 -10.44 -6.04 1.44
C ALA A 90 -9.73 -6.85 2.53
N LEU A 91 -9.81 -6.41 3.78
CA LEU A 91 -9.27 -7.16 4.93
C LEU A 91 -9.86 -8.56 5.02
N LEU A 92 -11.16 -8.74 4.76
CA LEU A 92 -11.78 -10.07 4.74
C LEU A 92 -11.24 -10.95 3.61
N GLU A 93 -11.02 -10.40 2.42
CA GLU A 93 -10.45 -11.15 1.30
C GLU A 93 -8.98 -11.53 1.58
N GLU A 94 -8.17 -10.59 2.04
CA GLU A 94 -6.77 -10.83 2.39
C GLU A 94 -6.64 -11.88 3.50
N ARG A 95 -7.53 -11.87 4.50
CA ARG A 95 -7.51 -12.85 5.58
C ARG A 95 -7.75 -14.29 5.13
N LYS A 96 -8.42 -14.52 4.01
CA LYS A 96 -8.62 -15.88 3.49
C LYS A 96 -7.31 -16.58 3.15
N PHE A 97 -6.30 -15.81 2.77
CA PHE A 97 -5.04 -16.33 2.23
C PHE A 97 -3.81 -15.92 3.04
N ALA A 98 -3.91 -14.83 3.79
CA ALA A 98 -2.79 -14.18 4.48
C ALA A 98 -3.15 -13.75 5.92
N CYS A 99 -3.95 -14.55 6.65
CA CYS A 99 -4.52 -14.18 7.95
C CYS A 99 -3.47 -13.79 9.01
N GLN A 100 -2.25 -14.34 8.95
CA GLN A 100 -1.19 -13.98 9.88
C GLN A 100 -0.63 -12.58 9.63
N TYR A 101 -0.86 -12.00 8.45
CA TYR A 101 -0.31 -10.71 8.06
C TYR A 101 -1.31 -9.54 8.12
N VAL A 102 -2.56 -9.79 8.49
CA VAL A 102 -3.59 -8.76 8.63
C VAL A 102 -4.27 -8.85 9.99
N PRO A 103 -4.87 -7.77 10.52
CA PRO A 103 -5.59 -7.81 11.79
C PRO A 103 -6.84 -8.68 11.74
N ASP A 104 -7.27 -9.19 12.90
CA ASP A 104 -8.58 -9.81 13.06
C ASP A 104 -9.68 -8.77 12.95
N ILE A 105 -10.79 -9.14 12.27
CA ILE A 105 -11.96 -8.30 12.13
C ILE A 105 -13.06 -8.83 13.04
N TYR A 106 -13.66 -7.94 13.83
CA TYR A 106 -14.63 -8.32 14.86
C TYR A 106 -16.06 -7.92 14.56
N PHE A 107 -16.27 -6.77 13.93
CA PHE A 107 -17.59 -6.19 13.71
C PHE A 107 -17.57 -5.21 12.55
N TYR A 108 -18.70 -5.08 11.85
CA TYR A 108 -18.92 -4.10 10.79
C TYR A 108 -20.37 -3.60 10.83
N ASP A 109 -20.55 -2.30 10.69
CA ASP A 109 -21.84 -1.64 10.55
C ASP A 109 -21.79 -0.73 9.32
N GLU A 110 -22.54 -1.13 8.28
CA GLU A 110 -22.58 -0.42 7.00
C GLU A 110 -23.24 0.97 7.13
N GLU A 111 -24.32 1.07 7.91
CA GLU A 111 -25.07 2.32 8.07
C GLU A 111 -24.25 3.37 8.83
N MET A 112 -23.48 2.92 9.81
CA MET A 112 -22.56 3.76 10.58
C MET A 112 -21.21 3.96 9.89
N SER A 113 -20.94 3.25 8.78
CA SER A 113 -19.66 3.23 8.10
C SER A 113 -18.50 3.04 9.08
N LEU A 114 -18.65 2.01 9.92
CA LEU A 114 -17.77 1.73 11.05
C LEU A 114 -17.42 0.24 11.10
N PHE A 115 -16.19 -0.09 11.43
CA PHE A 115 -15.81 -1.45 11.76
C PHE A 115 -14.86 -1.52 12.96
N ALA A 116 -14.83 -2.68 13.61
CA ALA A 116 -13.94 -2.97 14.73
C ALA A 116 -12.98 -4.10 14.37
N MET A 117 -11.71 -3.94 14.76
CA MET A 117 -10.65 -4.88 14.47
C MET A 117 -9.70 -5.07 15.65
N GLU A 118 -8.77 -6.01 15.50
CA GLU A 118 -7.70 -6.29 16.44
C GLU A 118 -6.87 -5.03 16.74
N TYR A 119 -6.59 -4.81 18.05
CA TYR A 119 -5.61 -3.83 18.48
C TYR A 119 -4.22 -4.46 18.48
N LEU A 120 -3.35 -3.94 17.65
CA LEU A 120 -1.98 -4.41 17.47
C LEU A 120 -1.05 -3.74 18.49
N ASP A 121 -1.23 -4.03 19.77
CA ASP A 121 -0.63 -3.35 20.94
C ASP A 121 0.91 -3.29 20.92
N LYS A 122 1.55 -4.32 20.36
CA LYS A 122 3.02 -4.45 20.29
C LYS A 122 3.61 -3.98 18.99
N HIS A 123 2.77 -3.85 17.97
CA HIS A 123 3.23 -3.46 16.65
C HIS A 123 3.36 -1.93 16.54
N ILE A 124 4.35 -1.51 15.82
CA ILE A 124 4.67 -0.10 15.57
C ILE A 124 4.77 0.15 14.08
N ILE A 125 4.40 1.33 13.63
CA ILE A 125 4.43 1.71 12.22
C ILE A 125 5.85 1.57 11.65
N LEU A 126 5.98 0.84 10.56
CA LEU A 126 7.27 0.53 9.94
C LEU A 126 8.03 1.81 9.56
N ARG A 127 7.37 2.81 8.98
CA ARG A 127 8.01 4.06 8.52
C ARG A 127 8.83 4.74 9.62
N ASN A 128 8.24 4.92 10.80
CA ASN A 128 8.92 5.57 11.92
C ASN A 128 10.15 4.79 12.39
N ASN A 129 10.10 3.47 12.26
CA ASN A 129 11.20 2.58 12.61
C ASN A 129 12.31 2.57 11.56
N LEU A 130 11.98 2.67 10.27
CA LEU A 130 12.98 2.85 9.22
C LEU A 130 13.73 4.18 9.37
N ILE A 131 13.01 5.25 9.70
CA ILE A 131 13.60 6.55 10.00
C ILE A 131 14.56 6.46 11.20
N SER A 132 14.18 5.75 12.26
CA SER A 132 15.01 5.55 13.46
C SER A 132 16.15 4.55 13.27
N GLY A 133 16.24 3.85 12.14
CA GLY A 133 17.32 2.91 11.83
C GLY A 133 17.15 1.51 12.41
N LYS A 134 15.93 1.12 12.77
CA LYS A 134 15.66 -0.24 13.23
C LYS A 134 15.59 -1.22 12.06
N LYS A 135 16.11 -2.43 12.28
CA LYS A 135 16.11 -3.54 11.32
C LYS A 135 15.13 -4.62 11.79
N PHE A 136 14.38 -5.19 10.84
CA PHE A 136 13.43 -6.28 11.08
C PHE A 136 13.79 -7.47 10.19
N LEU A 137 14.07 -8.62 10.79
CA LEU A 137 14.60 -9.78 10.08
C LEU A 137 13.56 -10.45 9.19
N HIS A 138 12.28 -10.41 9.59
CA HIS A 138 11.18 -11.10 8.89
C HIS A 138 10.49 -10.22 7.84
N LEU A 139 10.74 -8.91 7.83
CA LEU A 139 9.97 -7.95 7.01
C LEU A 139 9.88 -8.36 5.53
N ALA A 140 11.00 -8.66 4.92
CA ALA A 140 11.04 -8.98 3.48
C ALA A 140 10.35 -10.30 3.16
N GLU A 141 10.48 -11.30 4.04
CA GLU A 141 9.80 -12.59 3.88
C GLU A 141 8.30 -12.44 4.07
N ASP A 142 7.87 -11.79 5.15
CA ASP A 142 6.46 -11.58 5.47
C ASP A 142 5.73 -10.81 4.37
N ILE A 143 6.29 -9.69 3.90
CA ILE A 143 5.69 -8.89 2.82
C ILE A 143 5.72 -9.64 1.48
N GLY A 144 6.80 -10.36 1.19
CA GLY A 144 6.89 -11.17 -0.04
C GLY A 144 5.83 -12.29 -0.08
N ILE A 145 5.59 -12.96 1.04
CA ILE A 145 4.53 -13.99 1.16
C ILE A 145 3.15 -13.33 1.10
N PHE A 146 2.91 -12.24 1.85
CA PHE A 146 1.64 -11.52 1.84
C PHE A 146 1.25 -11.12 0.41
N LEU A 147 2.16 -10.47 -0.33
CA LEU A 147 1.92 -10.08 -1.72
C LEU A 147 1.65 -11.29 -2.63
N ALA A 148 2.43 -12.37 -2.49
CA ALA A 148 2.25 -13.55 -3.32
C ALA A 148 0.90 -14.23 -3.06
N ASP A 149 0.55 -14.43 -1.79
CA ASP A 149 -0.67 -15.14 -1.42
C ASP A 149 -1.93 -14.32 -1.77
N THR A 150 -1.95 -13.01 -1.50
CA THR A 150 -3.11 -12.17 -1.81
C THR A 150 -3.28 -11.94 -3.31
N LEU A 151 -2.21 -11.58 -4.03
CA LEU A 151 -2.27 -11.30 -5.46
C LEU A 151 -2.54 -12.56 -6.30
N PHE A 152 -1.96 -13.71 -5.93
CA PHE A 152 -2.21 -14.94 -6.65
C PHE A 152 -3.67 -15.37 -6.52
N HIS A 153 -4.16 -15.51 -5.28
CA HIS A 153 -5.48 -16.06 -5.02
C HIS A 153 -6.65 -15.18 -5.45
N THR A 154 -6.41 -13.89 -5.73
CA THR A 154 -7.41 -12.96 -6.28
C THR A 154 -7.24 -12.71 -7.78
N SER A 155 -6.31 -13.42 -8.45
CA SER A 155 -6.03 -13.29 -9.88
C SER A 155 -6.80 -14.30 -10.73
N ASP A 156 -6.82 -14.05 -12.06
CA ASP A 156 -7.35 -15.00 -13.04
C ASP A 156 -6.54 -16.30 -13.17
N ILE A 157 -5.43 -16.43 -12.44
CA ILE A 157 -4.62 -17.66 -12.34
C ILE A 157 -5.09 -18.50 -11.14
N GLY A 158 -5.35 -17.85 -9.99
CA GLY A 158 -5.62 -18.52 -8.71
C GLY A 158 -7.08 -18.52 -8.27
N MET A 159 -8.00 -17.90 -9.02
CA MET A 159 -9.40 -17.75 -8.67
C MET A 159 -10.34 -18.26 -9.78
N ASP A 160 -11.46 -18.85 -9.40
CA ASP A 160 -12.54 -19.21 -10.35
C ASP A 160 -13.03 -17.97 -11.11
N SER A 161 -13.33 -18.14 -12.40
CA SER A 161 -13.72 -17.03 -13.29
C SER A 161 -14.98 -16.30 -12.84
N LYS A 162 -15.96 -16.99 -12.23
CA LYS A 162 -17.19 -16.35 -11.72
C LYS A 162 -16.88 -15.53 -10.47
N GLU A 163 -16.16 -16.12 -9.50
CA GLU A 163 -15.75 -15.42 -8.28
C GLU A 163 -14.90 -14.19 -8.59
N LYS A 164 -13.99 -14.31 -9.55
CA LYS A 164 -13.16 -13.19 -10.04
C LYS A 164 -14.03 -12.04 -10.56
N LYS A 165 -15.03 -12.32 -11.39
CA LYS A 165 -15.92 -11.28 -11.93
C LYS A 165 -16.79 -10.64 -10.87
N GLU A 166 -17.23 -11.39 -9.87
CA GLU A 166 -17.97 -10.86 -8.73
C GLU A 166 -17.07 -9.91 -7.90
N LEU A 167 -15.82 -10.28 -7.69
CA LEU A 167 -14.84 -9.45 -6.99
C LEU A 167 -14.54 -8.16 -7.76
N VAL A 168 -14.33 -8.24 -9.08
CA VAL A 168 -14.16 -7.07 -9.97
C VAL A 168 -15.39 -6.14 -9.86
N SER A 169 -16.61 -6.69 -9.96
CA SER A 169 -17.83 -5.91 -9.86
C SER A 169 -17.95 -5.18 -8.51
N ARG A 170 -17.58 -5.84 -7.41
CA ARG A 170 -17.63 -5.24 -6.07
C ARG A 170 -16.66 -4.08 -5.94
N PHE A 171 -15.38 -4.30 -6.24
CA PHE A 171 -14.33 -3.32 -6.00
C PHE A 171 -14.21 -2.22 -7.07
N SER A 172 -14.86 -2.37 -8.23
CA SER A 172 -14.95 -1.29 -9.23
C SER A 172 -15.72 -0.07 -8.72
N ASN A 173 -16.51 -0.22 -7.67
CA ASN A 173 -17.25 0.88 -7.05
C ASN A 173 -16.38 1.76 -6.13
N ASN A 174 -15.12 1.40 -5.85
CA ASN A 174 -14.18 2.26 -5.10
C ASN A 174 -13.59 3.38 -5.98
N HIS A 175 -14.42 3.98 -6.82
CA HIS A 175 -13.99 4.92 -7.86
C HIS A 175 -13.44 6.24 -7.30
N GLU A 176 -13.92 6.70 -6.12
CA GLU A 176 -13.45 7.97 -5.54
C GLU A 176 -11.99 7.87 -5.08
N LEU A 177 -11.63 6.78 -4.39
CA LEU A 177 -10.25 6.56 -3.94
C LEU A 177 -9.33 6.21 -5.12
N CYS A 178 -9.80 5.44 -6.11
CA CYS A 178 -9.08 5.27 -7.37
C CYS A 178 -8.81 6.62 -8.05
N LYS A 179 -9.80 7.52 -8.09
CA LYS A 179 -9.63 8.86 -8.68
C LYS A 179 -8.58 9.70 -7.95
N ILE A 180 -8.53 9.62 -6.61
CA ILE A 180 -7.47 10.27 -5.83
C ILE A 180 -6.09 9.73 -6.24
N THR A 181 -5.94 8.43 -6.36
CA THR A 181 -4.70 7.78 -6.82
C THR A 181 -4.34 8.21 -8.25
N GLU A 182 -5.31 8.22 -9.16
CA GLU A 182 -5.13 8.67 -10.55
C GLU A 182 -4.62 10.10 -10.66
N ASP A 183 -5.11 10.99 -9.81
CA ASP A 183 -4.69 12.38 -9.79
C ASP A 183 -3.33 12.55 -9.12
N LEU A 184 -3.17 12.02 -7.91
CA LEU A 184 -2.00 12.29 -7.08
C LEU A 184 -0.73 11.53 -7.53
N ILE A 185 -0.86 10.38 -8.18
CA ILE A 185 0.31 9.60 -8.66
C ILE A 185 0.62 9.88 -10.13
N PHE A 186 -0.41 9.85 -10.99
CA PHE A 186 -0.18 9.79 -12.43
C PHE A 186 -0.39 11.13 -13.14
N THR A 187 -0.96 12.14 -12.49
CA THR A 187 -1.34 13.38 -13.16
C THR A 187 -0.65 14.59 -12.56
N GLU A 188 -0.93 14.92 -11.31
CA GLU A 188 -0.52 16.19 -10.71
C GLU A 188 0.99 16.38 -10.57
N PRO A 189 1.80 15.35 -10.29
CA PRO A 189 3.25 15.53 -10.22
C PRO A 189 3.91 15.99 -11.53
N TYR A 190 3.19 15.90 -12.66
CA TYR A 190 3.73 16.13 -14.00
C TYR A 190 3.33 17.48 -14.62
N PHE A 191 2.70 18.35 -13.86
CA PHE A 191 2.42 19.75 -14.24
C PHE A 191 2.33 20.64 -13.00
N ASN A 192 2.25 21.95 -13.18
CA ASN A 192 2.12 22.89 -12.08
C ASN A 192 0.71 22.85 -11.47
N SER A 193 0.44 21.85 -10.64
CA SER A 193 -0.81 21.72 -9.89
C SER A 193 -0.73 22.53 -8.57
N GLU A 194 -1.84 23.16 -8.19
CA GLU A 194 -1.95 23.90 -6.92
C GLU A 194 -1.76 23.01 -5.68
N ARG A 195 -2.01 21.70 -5.80
CA ARG A 195 -1.83 20.72 -4.72
C ARG A 195 -0.40 20.22 -4.57
N ASN A 196 0.50 20.49 -5.52
CA ASN A 196 1.88 20.08 -5.43
C ASN A 196 2.63 20.86 -4.34
N SER A 197 3.53 20.16 -3.66
CA SER A 197 4.35 20.72 -2.58
C SER A 197 5.70 20.00 -2.53
N TRP A 198 6.77 20.75 -2.75
CA TRP A 198 8.15 20.20 -2.75
C TRP A 198 9.09 21.11 -1.94
N THR A 199 10.32 20.66 -1.73
CA THR A 199 11.36 21.45 -1.04
C THR A 199 11.84 22.62 -1.93
N SER A 200 11.12 23.72 -1.88
CA SER A 200 11.41 24.95 -2.63
C SER A 200 12.26 25.91 -1.78
N PRO A 201 13.20 26.71 -2.36
CA PRO A 201 13.50 26.77 -3.79
C PRO A 201 14.52 25.73 -4.28
N GLN A 202 15.00 24.83 -3.43
CA GLN A 202 16.15 23.95 -3.71
C GLN A 202 15.90 22.97 -4.86
N LEU A 203 14.65 22.49 -5.01
CA LEU A 203 14.23 21.55 -6.06
C LEU A 203 13.53 22.21 -7.26
N ASP A 204 13.30 23.53 -7.26
CA ASP A 204 12.50 24.18 -8.31
C ASP A 204 12.99 23.82 -9.72
N HIS A 205 14.29 23.84 -9.94
CA HIS A 205 14.87 23.46 -11.23
C HIS A 205 14.61 21.98 -11.60
N ASP A 206 14.76 21.07 -10.63
CA ASP A 206 14.58 19.64 -10.85
C ASP A 206 13.09 19.32 -11.12
N ILE A 207 12.17 20.01 -10.43
CA ILE A 207 10.71 19.85 -10.66
C ILE A 207 10.31 20.37 -12.03
N HIS A 208 10.82 21.55 -12.44
CA HIS A 208 10.59 22.04 -13.80
C HIS A 208 11.13 21.08 -14.88
N ALA A 209 12.25 20.39 -14.62
CA ALA A 209 12.76 19.38 -15.53
C ALA A 209 11.85 18.17 -15.63
N VAL A 210 11.20 17.73 -14.53
CA VAL A 210 10.16 16.68 -14.56
C VAL A 210 8.99 17.08 -15.44
N TRP A 211 8.49 18.32 -15.33
CA TRP A 211 7.37 18.82 -16.14
C TRP A 211 7.69 18.95 -17.64
N GLN A 212 8.97 18.93 -18.01
CA GLN A 212 9.44 18.98 -19.40
C GLN A 212 9.92 17.62 -19.92
N ASP A 213 9.99 16.59 -19.08
CA ASP A 213 10.42 15.24 -19.48
C ASP A 213 9.30 14.49 -20.17
N GLN A 214 9.23 14.65 -21.50
CA GLN A 214 8.21 14.03 -22.33
C GLN A 214 8.18 12.49 -22.19
N ALA A 215 9.33 11.84 -22.09
CA ALA A 215 9.40 10.38 -21.98
C ALA A 215 8.82 9.90 -20.63
N MET A 216 9.11 10.61 -19.53
CA MET A 216 8.57 10.31 -18.23
C MET A 216 7.05 10.53 -18.18
N ILE A 217 6.56 11.66 -18.69
CA ILE A 217 5.13 12.01 -18.71
C ILE A 217 4.36 10.99 -19.57
N GLN A 218 4.88 10.65 -20.74
CA GLN A 218 4.25 9.65 -21.61
C GLN A 218 4.15 8.28 -20.92
N THR A 219 5.21 7.86 -20.20
CA THR A 219 5.19 6.60 -19.43
C THR A 219 4.18 6.67 -18.28
N ALA A 220 4.12 7.79 -17.54
CA ALA A 220 3.14 7.98 -16.48
C ALA A 220 1.69 7.84 -16.99
N MET A 221 1.39 8.43 -18.17
CA MET A 221 0.07 8.29 -18.81
C MET A 221 -0.23 6.85 -19.25
N GLN A 222 0.75 6.12 -19.78
CA GLN A 222 0.61 4.70 -20.13
C GLN A 222 0.29 3.85 -18.90
N TYR A 223 0.97 4.10 -17.78
CA TYR A 223 0.75 3.36 -16.55
C TYR A 223 -0.52 3.79 -15.81
N LYS A 224 -0.95 5.05 -15.96
CA LYS A 224 -2.31 5.46 -15.57
C LYS A 224 -3.36 4.66 -16.33
N PHE A 225 -3.21 4.51 -17.64
CA PHE A 225 -4.13 3.74 -18.46
C PHE A 225 -4.19 2.26 -18.03
N LYS A 226 -3.03 1.64 -17.71
CA LYS A 226 -2.98 0.29 -17.11
C LYS A 226 -3.71 0.23 -15.78
N PHE A 227 -3.42 1.18 -14.88
CA PHE A 227 -4.09 1.29 -13.57
C PHE A 227 -5.62 1.33 -13.70
N MET A 228 -6.14 2.07 -14.68
CA MET A 228 -7.58 2.23 -14.92
C MET A 228 -8.24 1.04 -15.62
N SER A 229 -7.47 0.22 -16.36
CA SER A 229 -8.04 -0.78 -17.26
C SER A 229 -7.69 -2.23 -16.94
N GLU A 230 -6.65 -2.49 -16.15
CA GLU A 230 -6.20 -3.84 -15.83
C GLU A 230 -6.72 -4.29 -14.46
N SER A 231 -7.53 -5.35 -14.43
CA SER A 231 -8.10 -5.92 -13.19
C SER A 231 -7.38 -7.24 -12.83
N GLN A 232 -6.05 -7.22 -12.71
CA GLN A 232 -5.23 -8.43 -12.54
C GLN A 232 -5.49 -9.13 -11.21
N ALA A 233 -5.51 -8.40 -10.08
CA ALA A 233 -5.74 -8.94 -8.74
C ALA A 233 -6.39 -7.88 -7.83
N LEU A 234 -6.88 -8.30 -6.66
CA LEU A 234 -7.28 -7.36 -5.61
C LEU A 234 -6.03 -6.77 -4.98
N LEU A 235 -5.90 -5.47 -5.06
CA LEU A 235 -4.80 -4.71 -4.50
C LEU A 235 -5.16 -4.15 -3.12
N HIS A 236 -4.15 -3.94 -2.29
CA HIS A 236 -4.25 -3.07 -1.11
C HIS A 236 -4.51 -1.61 -1.53
N GLY A 237 -3.90 -1.17 -2.62
CA GLY A 237 -4.12 0.13 -3.27
C GLY A 237 -3.32 1.30 -2.69
N ASP A 238 -2.70 1.17 -1.50
CA ASP A 238 -1.75 2.12 -0.90
C ASP A 238 -0.77 1.39 0.03
N LEU A 239 -0.09 0.35 -0.49
CA LEU A 239 0.83 -0.47 0.28
C LEU A 239 2.17 0.25 0.48
N HIS A 240 2.27 1.02 1.54
CA HIS A 240 3.46 1.79 1.87
C HIS A 240 3.95 1.51 3.30
N SER A 241 5.14 1.99 3.65
CA SER A 241 5.72 1.78 4.99
C SER A 241 4.87 2.35 6.15
N GLY A 242 3.90 3.22 5.87
CA GLY A 242 2.93 3.72 6.85
C GLY A 242 1.73 2.79 7.06
N SER A 243 1.44 1.89 6.09
CA SER A 243 0.37 0.88 6.15
C SER A 243 0.89 -0.48 6.61
N ILE A 244 2.10 -0.54 7.15
CA ILE A 244 2.73 -1.75 7.68
C ILE A 244 3.10 -1.50 9.14
N MET A 245 2.73 -2.43 10.00
CA MET A 245 3.10 -2.45 11.42
C MET A 245 3.96 -3.67 11.72
N VAL A 246 4.99 -3.49 12.56
CA VAL A 246 6.01 -4.51 12.81
C VAL A 246 6.30 -4.69 14.30
N THR A 247 6.66 -5.92 14.65
CA THR A 247 7.40 -6.28 15.86
C THR A 247 8.73 -6.94 15.44
N PRO A 248 9.62 -7.32 16.38
CA PRO A 248 10.79 -8.15 16.00
C PRO A 248 10.44 -9.46 15.29
N ASP A 249 9.25 -10.02 15.56
CA ASP A 249 8.87 -11.37 15.14
C ASP A 249 7.61 -11.43 14.24
N SER A 250 7.01 -10.28 13.90
CA SER A 250 5.73 -10.25 13.17
C SER A 250 5.57 -8.98 12.35
N THR A 251 4.94 -9.13 11.19
CA THR A 251 4.54 -8.03 10.29
C THR A 251 3.03 -8.07 10.09
N LYS A 252 2.38 -6.92 10.16
CA LYS A 252 0.95 -6.75 9.86
C LYS A 252 0.76 -5.65 8.82
N VAL A 253 -0.07 -5.92 7.83
CA VAL A 253 -0.54 -4.97 6.81
C VAL A 253 -1.91 -4.46 7.23
N ILE A 254 -2.12 -3.16 7.17
CA ILE A 254 -3.33 -2.46 7.64
C ILE A 254 -3.74 -1.41 6.63
N ASP A 255 -5.00 -0.96 6.72
CA ASP A 255 -5.50 0.23 6.03
C ASP A 255 -5.67 0.10 4.49
N PRO A 256 -6.27 -1.02 3.98
CA PRO A 256 -6.49 -1.20 2.55
C PRO A 256 -7.75 -0.46 2.04
N GLU A 257 -7.99 0.79 2.45
CA GLU A 257 -9.18 1.55 2.04
C GLU A 257 -9.16 1.92 0.54
N PHE A 258 -7.97 1.98 -0.08
CA PHE A 258 -7.79 2.20 -1.51
C PHE A 258 -7.92 0.93 -2.36
N SER A 259 -8.35 -0.18 -1.77
CA SER A 259 -8.46 -1.46 -2.47
C SER A 259 -9.35 -1.40 -3.70
N PHE A 260 -8.84 -1.98 -4.78
CA PHE A 260 -9.55 -2.16 -6.04
C PHE A 260 -8.93 -3.33 -6.82
N MET A 261 -9.61 -3.77 -7.89
CA MET A 261 -9.01 -4.74 -8.80
C MET A 261 -8.11 -4.01 -9.79
N GLY A 262 -6.80 -4.23 -9.69
CA GLY A 262 -5.80 -3.46 -10.42
C GLY A 262 -4.57 -4.26 -10.86
N PRO A 263 -3.56 -3.59 -11.45
CA PRO A 263 -2.31 -4.21 -11.87
C PRO A 263 -1.45 -4.59 -10.66
N MET A 264 -1.05 -5.87 -10.56
CA MET A 264 -0.29 -6.42 -9.40
C MET A 264 0.97 -5.63 -9.07
N ALA A 265 1.65 -5.14 -10.11
CA ALA A 265 2.88 -4.36 -9.98
C ALA A 265 2.70 -3.05 -9.19
N PHE A 266 1.46 -2.54 -9.05
CA PHE A 266 1.19 -1.29 -8.35
C PHE A 266 1.53 -1.38 -6.85
N ASP A 267 1.01 -2.39 -6.15
CA ASP A 267 1.29 -2.58 -4.73
C ASP A 267 2.76 -2.90 -4.48
N ILE A 268 3.35 -3.77 -5.31
CA ILE A 268 4.77 -4.11 -5.20
C ILE A 268 5.63 -2.86 -5.42
N GLY A 269 5.28 -2.06 -6.43
CA GLY A 269 5.97 -0.81 -6.75
C GLY A 269 5.84 0.24 -5.64
N ASN A 270 4.67 0.40 -5.04
CA ASN A 270 4.47 1.30 -3.91
C ASN A 270 5.35 0.92 -2.73
N TYR A 271 5.39 -0.35 -2.34
CA TYR A 271 6.25 -0.82 -1.27
C TYR A 271 7.75 -0.59 -1.59
N VAL A 272 8.20 -0.98 -2.78
CA VAL A 272 9.59 -0.82 -3.23
C VAL A 272 9.97 0.67 -3.30
N GLY A 273 9.10 1.52 -3.83
CA GLY A 273 9.31 2.97 -3.88
C GLY A 273 9.49 3.59 -2.51
N ASN A 274 8.72 3.13 -1.52
CA ASN A 274 8.86 3.58 -0.12
C ASN A 274 10.20 3.14 0.50
N LEU A 275 10.66 1.92 0.23
CA LEU A 275 12.00 1.49 0.68
C LEU A 275 13.14 2.26 -0.01
N PHE A 276 13.00 2.63 -1.28
CA PHE A 276 13.96 3.51 -1.95
C PHE A 276 13.99 4.91 -1.34
N MET A 277 12.83 5.49 -0.99
CA MET A 277 12.80 6.78 -0.30
C MET A 277 13.46 6.69 1.08
N ALA A 278 13.19 5.63 1.85
CA ALA A 278 13.90 5.35 3.09
C ALA A 278 15.42 5.23 2.86
N TYR A 279 15.87 4.57 1.78
CA TYR A 279 17.29 4.44 1.40
C TYR A 279 17.95 5.80 1.15
N PHE A 280 17.30 6.66 0.36
CA PHE A 280 17.87 7.97 0.00
C PHE A 280 17.80 8.99 1.15
N ALA A 281 16.96 8.79 2.15
CA ALA A 281 16.92 9.62 3.33
C ALA A 281 18.08 9.35 4.32
N GLN A 282 18.74 8.18 4.23
CA GLN A 282 19.74 7.76 5.23
C GLN A 282 20.95 8.71 5.39
N PRO A 283 21.49 9.34 4.35
CA PRO A 283 22.58 10.29 4.52
C PRO A 283 22.28 11.47 5.47
N ALA A 284 20.98 11.80 5.61
CA ALA A 284 20.52 12.86 6.50
C ALA A 284 20.05 12.34 7.88
N LEU A 285 19.81 11.04 8.01
CA LEU A 285 19.25 10.43 9.22
C LEU A 285 20.29 9.67 10.06
N ARG A 286 21.46 9.36 9.50
CA ARG A 286 22.53 8.64 10.22
C ARG A 286 23.64 9.59 10.64
N GLU A 287 24.26 9.27 11.78
CA GLU A 287 25.31 10.11 12.38
C GLU A 287 26.61 10.12 11.56
N ASN A 288 26.90 9.01 10.88
CA ASN A 288 28.13 8.86 10.12
C ASN A 288 27.94 7.98 8.87
N LYS A 289 28.93 8.00 8.00
CA LYS A 289 28.91 7.29 6.71
C LYS A 289 28.82 5.76 6.86
N GLU A 290 29.44 5.19 7.87
CA GLU A 290 29.44 3.73 8.10
C GLU A 290 28.03 3.25 8.45
N GLN A 291 27.37 3.88 9.41
CA GLN A 291 25.97 3.59 9.76
C GLN A 291 25.04 3.81 8.57
N CYS A 292 25.25 4.87 7.79
CA CYS A 292 24.46 5.13 6.59
C CYS A 292 24.61 3.99 5.59
N THR A 293 25.81 3.60 5.23
CA THR A 293 26.09 2.55 4.25
C THR A 293 25.58 1.18 4.71
N ASP A 294 25.76 0.84 6.00
CA ASP A 294 25.24 -0.41 6.59
C ASP A 294 23.70 -0.47 6.51
N TYR A 295 23.04 0.63 6.86
CA TYR A 295 21.58 0.66 6.83
C TYR A 295 21.02 0.71 5.41
N GLN A 296 21.65 1.45 4.51
CA GLN A 296 21.32 1.44 3.07
C GLN A 296 21.47 0.04 2.47
N SER A 297 22.53 -0.69 2.86
CA SER A 297 22.74 -2.06 2.40
C SER A 297 21.64 -2.99 2.89
N TRP A 298 21.19 -2.83 4.13
CA TRP A 298 20.08 -3.58 4.69
C TRP A 298 18.74 -3.27 3.98
N LEU A 299 18.43 -1.98 3.76
CA LEU A 299 17.21 -1.57 3.04
C LEU A 299 17.18 -2.15 1.62
N PHE A 300 18.33 -2.11 0.93
CA PHE A 300 18.40 -2.68 -0.40
C PHE A 300 18.20 -4.21 -0.39
N ALA A 301 18.77 -4.89 0.61
CA ALA A 301 18.54 -6.32 0.79
C ALA A 301 17.06 -6.65 1.06
N GLN A 302 16.32 -5.76 1.77
CA GLN A 302 14.86 -5.93 1.94
C GLN A 302 14.14 -5.91 0.58
N ILE A 303 14.49 -5.00 -0.31
CA ILE A 303 13.89 -4.91 -1.66
C ILE A 303 14.18 -6.19 -2.46
N GLU A 304 15.44 -6.61 -2.53
CA GLU A 304 15.85 -7.82 -3.27
C GLU A 304 15.16 -9.08 -2.71
N THR A 305 15.13 -9.21 -1.39
CA THR A 305 14.56 -10.39 -0.73
C THR A 305 13.05 -10.43 -0.87
N THR A 306 12.35 -9.29 -0.71
CA THR A 306 10.88 -9.25 -0.90
C THR A 306 10.51 -9.73 -2.31
N TRP A 307 11.17 -9.23 -3.35
CA TRP A 307 10.91 -9.69 -4.71
C TRP A 307 11.19 -11.19 -4.89
N ALA A 308 12.33 -11.67 -4.41
CA ALA A 308 12.72 -13.07 -4.55
C ALA A 308 11.76 -14.02 -3.81
N VAL A 309 11.28 -13.63 -2.64
CA VAL A 309 10.27 -14.40 -1.87
C VAL A 309 8.93 -14.37 -2.59
N PHE A 310 8.49 -13.18 -3.02
CA PHE A 310 7.25 -13.00 -3.78
C PHE A 310 7.24 -13.88 -5.04
N GLU A 311 8.26 -13.77 -5.90
CA GLU A 311 8.35 -14.54 -7.14
C GLU A 311 8.38 -16.04 -6.87
N ARG A 312 9.21 -16.50 -5.93
CA ARG A 312 9.29 -17.92 -5.55
C ARG A 312 7.93 -18.45 -5.06
N ARG A 313 7.27 -17.72 -4.15
CA ARG A 313 5.99 -18.11 -3.57
C ARG A 313 4.87 -18.11 -4.61
N PHE A 314 4.78 -17.09 -5.43
CA PHE A 314 3.78 -17.00 -6.49
C PHE A 314 3.94 -18.14 -7.53
N ARG A 315 5.18 -18.44 -7.95
CA ARG A 315 5.46 -19.57 -8.84
C ARG A 315 5.07 -20.91 -8.21
N GLN A 316 5.32 -21.10 -6.92
CA GLN A 316 4.90 -22.27 -6.18
C GLN A 316 3.37 -22.40 -6.23
N LEU A 317 2.63 -21.36 -5.88
CA LEU A 317 1.17 -21.34 -5.93
C LEU A 317 0.64 -21.62 -7.34
N TRP A 318 1.25 -21.01 -8.35
CA TRP A 318 0.88 -21.24 -9.75
C TRP A 318 1.04 -22.69 -10.18
N ASN A 319 2.07 -23.38 -9.73
CA ASN A 319 2.28 -24.79 -10.04
C ASN A 319 1.33 -25.72 -9.28
N GLU A 320 0.93 -25.34 -8.05
CA GLU A 320 0.22 -26.23 -7.13
C GLU A 320 -1.28 -25.92 -6.98
N LYS A 321 -1.69 -24.68 -7.17
CA LYS A 321 -2.99 -24.15 -6.77
C LYS A 321 -3.78 -23.47 -7.89
N THR A 322 -3.33 -23.54 -9.13
CA THR A 322 -4.04 -22.98 -10.27
C THR A 322 -5.43 -23.57 -10.41
N ILE A 323 -6.45 -22.72 -10.28
CA ILE A 323 -7.86 -23.03 -10.54
C ILE A 323 -8.50 -22.07 -11.52
N GLY A 324 -7.82 -20.96 -11.82
CA GLY A 324 -8.26 -19.92 -12.75
C GLY A 324 -8.09 -20.36 -14.21
N GLU A 325 -8.75 -19.65 -15.09
CA GLU A 325 -8.84 -19.99 -16.51
C GLU A 325 -7.82 -19.26 -17.41
N ALA A 326 -7.02 -18.34 -16.86
CA ALA A 326 -6.02 -17.62 -17.66
C ALA A 326 -4.94 -18.55 -18.23
N TYR A 327 -4.56 -19.58 -17.45
CA TYR A 327 -3.59 -20.60 -17.84
C TYR A 327 -4.14 -21.98 -17.50
N PRO A 328 -5.05 -22.57 -18.31
CA PRO A 328 -5.75 -23.80 -17.98
C PRO A 328 -4.79 -24.99 -17.88
N VAL A 329 -4.83 -25.71 -16.77
CA VAL A 329 -3.97 -26.87 -16.48
C VAL A 329 -4.05 -27.93 -17.58
N THR A 330 -5.20 -28.10 -18.22
CA THR A 330 -5.41 -29.03 -19.33
C THR A 330 -4.49 -28.81 -20.53
N ILE A 331 -4.09 -27.56 -20.80
CA ILE A 331 -3.15 -27.25 -21.87
C ILE A 331 -1.75 -27.82 -21.59
N TYR A 332 -1.34 -27.83 -20.32
CA TYR A 332 -0.01 -28.28 -19.92
C TYR A 332 0.07 -29.78 -19.66
N GLN A 333 -1.02 -30.39 -19.16
CA GLN A 333 -1.06 -31.81 -18.76
C GLN A 333 -1.45 -32.72 -19.91
N GLN A 334 -2.32 -32.27 -20.83
CA GLN A 334 -2.87 -33.08 -21.90
C GLN A 334 -2.43 -32.65 -23.31
N GLY A 335 -1.80 -31.50 -23.41
CA GLY A 335 -1.37 -30.89 -24.67
C GLY A 335 -0.01 -31.40 -25.14
N VAL A 336 0.36 -30.99 -26.35
CA VAL A 336 1.67 -31.19 -26.98
C VAL A 336 2.79 -30.44 -26.23
N PHE A 337 2.41 -29.54 -25.32
CA PHE A 337 3.33 -28.65 -24.59
C PHE A 337 3.77 -29.29 -23.29
N SER A 338 5.06 -29.36 -23.11
CA SER A 338 5.71 -29.90 -21.89
C SER A 338 5.70 -28.89 -20.74
N SER A 339 6.17 -29.29 -19.56
CA SER A 339 6.41 -28.40 -18.40
C SER A 339 7.31 -27.20 -18.72
N SER A 340 8.10 -27.25 -19.78
CA SER A 340 8.91 -26.12 -20.26
C SER A 340 8.07 -24.94 -20.76
N PHE A 341 6.86 -25.20 -21.29
CA PHE A 341 5.96 -24.14 -21.73
C PHE A 341 5.43 -23.32 -20.56
N LEU A 342 4.96 -23.97 -19.49
CA LEU A 342 4.51 -23.26 -18.28
C LEU A 342 5.64 -22.41 -17.67
N LYS A 343 6.86 -22.98 -17.62
CA LYS A 343 8.02 -22.24 -17.14
C LYS A 343 8.29 -21.00 -17.99
N ALA A 344 8.25 -21.11 -19.31
CA ALA A 344 8.44 -19.95 -20.20
C ALA A 344 7.36 -18.88 -20.01
N ALA A 345 6.08 -19.29 -19.87
CA ALA A 345 4.98 -18.37 -19.59
C ALA A 345 5.16 -17.65 -18.24
N GLN A 346 5.62 -18.35 -17.21
CA GLN A 346 5.96 -17.77 -15.92
C GLN A 346 7.13 -16.79 -16.03
N ASP A 347 8.18 -17.14 -16.77
CA ASP A 347 9.37 -16.29 -16.95
C ASP A 347 8.99 -14.96 -17.68
N ASP A 348 8.16 -15.04 -18.71
CA ASP A 348 7.64 -13.87 -19.41
C ASP A 348 6.74 -13.01 -18.50
N PHE A 349 5.85 -13.64 -17.72
CA PHE A 349 5.00 -12.95 -16.76
C PHE A 349 5.81 -12.17 -15.73
N PHE A 350 6.81 -12.80 -15.09
CA PHE A 350 7.62 -12.16 -14.06
C PHE A 350 8.57 -11.10 -14.64
N SER A 351 9.06 -11.29 -15.87
CA SER A 351 9.84 -10.25 -16.56
C SER A 351 9.03 -8.98 -16.76
N ASN A 352 7.80 -9.10 -17.24
CA ASN A 352 6.90 -7.96 -17.44
C ASN A 352 6.50 -7.33 -16.10
N LEU A 353 6.13 -8.16 -15.11
CA LEU A 353 5.75 -7.69 -13.78
C LEU A 353 6.88 -6.93 -13.09
N PHE A 354 8.15 -7.37 -13.27
CA PHE A 354 9.31 -6.68 -12.75
C PHE A 354 9.47 -5.28 -13.37
N GLU A 355 9.40 -5.17 -14.70
CA GLU A 355 9.49 -3.88 -15.38
C GLU A 355 8.37 -2.92 -14.94
N GLU A 356 7.15 -3.44 -14.78
CA GLU A 356 6.01 -2.65 -14.31
C GLU A 356 6.20 -2.20 -12.86
N THR A 357 6.72 -3.08 -12.00
CA THR A 357 7.06 -2.76 -10.61
C THR A 357 8.04 -1.60 -10.53
N LEU A 358 9.07 -1.59 -11.38
CA LEU A 358 10.04 -0.47 -11.43
C LEU A 358 9.37 0.85 -11.77
N VAL A 359 8.47 0.85 -12.74
CA VAL A 359 7.75 2.08 -13.13
C VAL A 359 6.86 2.57 -11.99
N TYR A 360 6.04 1.70 -11.39
CA TYR A 360 5.19 2.12 -10.28
C TYR A 360 6.01 2.60 -9.06
N ALA A 361 7.16 1.99 -8.78
CA ALA A 361 8.08 2.48 -7.75
C ALA A 361 8.59 3.90 -8.06
N GLY A 362 8.96 4.17 -9.30
CA GLY A 362 9.37 5.51 -9.74
C GLY A 362 8.24 6.54 -9.66
N LEU A 363 7.02 6.17 -10.06
CA LEU A 363 5.84 7.03 -9.96
C LEU A 363 5.50 7.34 -8.51
N GLU A 364 5.60 6.36 -7.61
CA GLU A 364 5.39 6.55 -6.17
C GLU A 364 6.42 7.52 -5.57
N ILE A 365 7.70 7.40 -5.93
CA ILE A 365 8.75 8.33 -5.50
C ILE A 365 8.42 9.75 -5.96
N ASN A 366 8.05 9.94 -7.24
CA ASN A 366 7.70 11.26 -7.77
C ASN A 366 6.54 11.89 -7.01
N ARG A 367 5.45 11.14 -6.81
CA ARG A 367 4.26 11.70 -6.13
C ARG A 367 4.55 12.09 -4.69
N ARG A 368 5.45 11.36 -4.00
CA ARG A 368 5.80 11.63 -2.59
C ARG A 368 6.77 12.79 -2.41
N ILE A 369 7.52 13.15 -3.44
CA ILE A 369 8.45 14.29 -3.40
C ILE A 369 7.81 15.56 -3.99
N ILE A 370 7.04 15.43 -5.07
CA ILE A 370 6.48 16.55 -5.81
C ILE A 370 5.05 16.86 -5.37
N GLY A 371 4.26 15.81 -5.04
CA GLY A 371 2.83 15.92 -4.88
C GLY A 371 2.36 16.31 -3.49
N PHE A 372 1.04 16.27 -3.30
CA PHE A 372 0.33 16.68 -2.09
C PHE A 372 0.74 15.88 -0.83
N ALA A 373 0.92 14.57 -0.95
CA ALA A 373 1.13 13.64 0.17
C ALA A 373 2.60 13.24 0.34
N GLY A 374 3.47 14.17 0.75
CA GLY A 374 4.88 13.87 1.02
C GLY A 374 5.11 12.93 2.22
N VAL A 375 6.26 12.26 2.25
CA VAL A 375 6.61 11.25 3.27
C VAL A 375 7.44 11.81 4.41
N ALA A 376 7.24 11.25 5.61
CA ALA A 376 7.99 11.64 6.80
C ALA A 376 9.49 11.37 6.66
N ASP A 377 9.91 10.38 5.87
CA ASP A 377 11.32 10.05 5.58
C ASP A 377 12.13 11.30 5.19
N PHE A 378 11.57 12.14 4.33
CA PHE A 378 12.19 13.40 3.93
C PHE A 378 11.75 14.59 4.80
N LYS A 379 10.45 14.68 5.15
CA LYS A 379 9.92 15.83 5.89
C LYS A 379 10.57 16.04 7.27
N GLN A 380 11.05 14.97 7.91
CA GLN A 380 11.77 15.06 9.20
C GLN A 380 13.20 15.61 9.07
N ILE A 381 13.76 15.71 7.87
CA ILE A 381 15.06 16.33 7.65
C ILE A 381 14.88 17.83 7.77
N SER A 382 15.36 18.43 8.86
CA SER A 382 15.14 19.83 9.18
C SER A 382 15.91 20.81 8.26
N ASP A 383 17.14 20.42 7.82
CA ASP A 383 17.92 21.22 6.87
C ASP A 383 17.35 21.06 5.44
N PRO A 384 16.77 22.12 4.84
CA PRO A 384 16.12 22.03 3.54
C PRO A 384 17.10 21.74 2.40
N LYS A 385 18.39 22.09 2.54
CA LYS A 385 19.41 21.78 1.54
C LYS A 385 19.72 20.28 1.56
N LEU A 386 19.97 19.75 2.74
CA LEU A 386 20.24 18.31 2.91
C LEU A 386 19.03 17.46 2.50
N ARG A 387 17.81 17.92 2.83
CA ARG A 387 16.58 17.27 2.39
C ARG A 387 16.50 17.23 0.87
N ALA A 388 16.68 18.37 0.21
CA ALA A 388 16.65 18.47 -1.24
C ALA A 388 17.73 17.61 -1.91
N ASP A 389 18.91 17.50 -1.35
CA ASP A 389 19.98 16.63 -1.87
C ASP A 389 19.55 15.14 -1.84
N CYS A 390 18.89 14.70 -0.76
CA CYS A 390 18.31 13.35 -0.64
C CYS A 390 17.17 13.13 -1.65
N GLU A 391 16.21 14.05 -1.70
CA GLU A 391 15.06 14.01 -2.62
C GLU A 391 15.51 14.01 -4.09
N LYS A 392 16.52 14.78 -4.43
CA LYS A 392 17.10 14.85 -5.78
C LYS A 392 17.68 13.50 -6.24
N GLN A 393 18.37 12.77 -5.35
CA GLN A 393 18.86 11.44 -5.68
C GLN A 393 17.72 10.45 -5.90
N ALA A 394 16.67 10.53 -5.08
CA ALA A 394 15.48 9.72 -5.26
C ALA A 394 14.76 10.04 -6.58
N LEU A 395 14.61 11.32 -6.97
CA LEU A 395 14.02 11.73 -8.24
C LEU A 395 14.84 11.24 -9.45
N LYS A 396 16.18 11.23 -9.36
CA LYS A 396 17.04 10.66 -10.40
C LYS A 396 16.78 9.17 -10.59
N LEU A 397 16.69 8.42 -9.47
CA LEU A 397 16.33 7.01 -9.56
C LEU A 397 14.91 6.85 -10.12
N ALA A 398 13.95 7.62 -9.66
CA ALA A 398 12.57 7.56 -10.16
C ALA A 398 12.51 7.70 -11.69
N ARG A 399 13.22 8.70 -12.24
CA ARG A 399 13.34 8.87 -13.68
C ARG A 399 13.94 7.65 -14.37
N GLU A 400 15.01 7.10 -13.83
CA GLU A 400 15.69 5.93 -14.40
C GLU A 400 14.75 4.71 -14.43
N LEU A 401 14.02 4.46 -13.33
CA LEU A 401 13.06 3.37 -13.23
C LEU A 401 11.88 3.53 -14.21
N ILE A 402 11.37 4.75 -14.36
CA ILE A 402 10.23 5.04 -15.25
C ILE A 402 10.63 4.90 -16.72
N VAL A 403 11.72 5.55 -17.13
CA VAL A 403 12.08 5.70 -18.54
C VAL A 403 12.91 4.53 -19.05
N ASN A 404 13.79 4.00 -18.21
CA ASN A 404 14.81 3.01 -18.59
C ASN A 404 14.58 1.61 -18.00
N LYS A 405 13.35 1.29 -17.58
CA LYS A 405 12.97 0.01 -16.97
C LYS A 405 13.53 -1.22 -17.67
N HIS A 406 13.54 -1.22 -18.99
CA HIS A 406 14.00 -2.36 -19.81
C HIS A 406 15.51 -2.66 -19.68
N LYS A 407 16.30 -1.77 -19.08
CA LYS A 407 17.72 -2.00 -18.82
C LYS A 407 17.96 -2.98 -17.68
N TYR A 408 16.94 -3.22 -16.85
CA TYR A 408 17.06 -3.95 -15.60
C TYR A 408 16.27 -5.24 -15.63
N GLN A 409 16.92 -6.34 -15.27
CA GLN A 409 16.31 -7.66 -15.12
C GLN A 409 16.20 -8.09 -13.65
N ASN A 410 16.86 -7.37 -12.76
CA ASN A 410 16.84 -7.63 -11.31
C ASN A 410 17.32 -6.39 -10.54
N PHE A 411 17.03 -6.35 -9.25
CA PHE A 411 17.40 -5.23 -8.38
C PHE A 411 18.92 -5.08 -8.21
N SER A 412 19.74 -6.15 -8.31
CA SER A 412 21.20 -6.04 -8.20
C SER A 412 21.81 -5.18 -9.32
N GLN A 413 21.16 -5.09 -10.49
CA GLN A 413 21.59 -4.16 -11.55
C GLN A 413 21.27 -2.71 -11.18
N ILE A 414 20.14 -2.46 -10.52
CA ILE A 414 19.76 -1.13 -10.00
C ILE A 414 20.73 -0.71 -8.90
N LYS A 415 21.12 -1.62 -8.00
CA LYS A 415 22.10 -1.36 -6.96
C LYS A 415 23.40 -0.76 -7.53
N ARG A 416 23.93 -1.40 -8.58
CA ARG A 416 25.14 -0.93 -9.26
C ARG A 416 24.99 0.43 -9.94
N HIS A 417 23.79 0.84 -10.23
CA HIS A 417 23.50 2.15 -10.82
C HIS A 417 23.47 3.28 -9.78
N ILE A 418 23.05 2.97 -8.54
CA ILE A 418 22.88 3.98 -7.47
C ILE A 418 24.06 4.04 -6.47
N THR A 419 24.95 3.06 -6.46
CA THR A 419 26.20 3.04 -5.66
C THR A 419 27.39 3.51 -6.46
#